data_0334b8b1cd0ffb4142c77dde5c685f0f
#
_entry.id   0334b8b1cd0ffb4142c77dde5c685f0f
#
_cell.length_a   1.000
_cell.length_b   1.000
_cell.length_c   1.000
_cell.angle_alpha   90.00
_cell.angle_beta   90.00
_cell.angle_gamma   90.00
#
_symmetry.space_group_name_H-M   'P 1'
#
loop_
_entity.id
_entity.type
_entity.pdbx_description
1 polymer ?
#
loop_
_entity_poly.entity_id
_entity_poly.type
_entity_poly.pdbx_seq_one_letter_code
_entity_poly.pdbx_strand_id
1 'polypeptide(L)'
;YALEELDPFQISFYRIFIGMVFINLLNIKKVNIPLSQHKYLALVGTLWMALPFFLFAKAEETISSSLAGLINGSTPIFISLIAYIVFKEKISNIQKTYLITGFLGIYLVSFGFNNFLLDLNLGAFLALLASISYGFAANIVQPLIKNYGSLNTLKIALRYGALFSLIALLPSSSLVLPTVEISLFPMLLLGIGSSGIAFLSFYKLIDDVGAVAGSITVYIIPIFSVIFGYIFLEEYTSTIQMVGIFIVIISAYQFSKKRN
;
A
#
# COMPACT_ATOMS: atom_id res chain seq x y z
N TYR A 1 8.60 15.32 5.92
CA TYR A 1 9.31 15.31 7.23
C TYR A 1 10.30 14.15 7.32
N ALA A 2 9.91 12.88 7.12
CA ALA A 2 10.84 11.75 7.27
C ALA A 2 11.99 11.79 6.26
N LEU A 3 11.76 12.22 5.03
CA LEU A 3 12.77 12.38 3.98
C LEU A 3 13.73 13.59 4.21
N GLU A 4 13.43 14.44 5.16
CA GLU A 4 14.33 15.55 5.55
C GLU A 4 15.56 15.05 6.35
N GLU A 5 15.41 13.90 7.03
CA GLU A 5 16.44 13.34 7.91
C GLU A 5 16.92 11.95 7.46
N LEU A 6 16.01 11.13 6.92
CA LEU A 6 16.24 9.73 6.62
C LEU A 6 16.22 9.47 5.12
N ASP A 7 17.11 8.61 4.65
CA ASP A 7 17.08 8.14 3.27
C ASP A 7 15.94 7.09 3.03
N PRO A 8 15.57 6.81 1.78
CA PRO A 8 14.50 5.85 1.46
C PRO A 8 14.71 4.43 2.01
N PHE A 9 15.95 3.95 2.15
CA PHE A 9 16.23 2.65 2.74
C PHE A 9 15.97 2.65 4.24
N GLN A 10 16.36 3.73 4.93
CA GLN A 10 16.13 3.92 6.35
C GLN A 10 14.63 4.03 6.66
N ILE A 11 13.89 4.83 5.88
CA ILE A 11 12.43 4.96 6.02
C ILE A 11 11.76 3.60 5.84
N SER A 12 12.11 2.85 4.79
CA SER A 12 11.57 1.52 4.54
C SER A 12 11.86 0.58 5.71
N PHE A 13 13.10 0.53 6.19
CA PHE A 13 13.49 -0.34 7.29
C PHE A 13 12.78 0.03 8.60
N TYR A 14 12.86 1.29 9.04
CA TYR A 14 12.28 1.70 10.34
C TYR A 14 10.78 1.48 10.40
N ARG A 15 10.03 1.85 9.36
CA ARG A 15 8.58 1.64 9.36
C ARG A 15 8.19 0.16 9.43
N ILE A 16 8.92 -0.71 8.73
CA ILE A 16 8.66 -2.16 8.75
C ILE A 16 9.06 -2.74 10.11
N PHE A 17 10.22 -2.36 10.63
CA PHE A 17 10.73 -2.83 11.90
C PHE A 17 9.81 -2.45 13.07
N ILE A 18 9.39 -1.19 13.14
CA ILE A 18 8.44 -0.72 14.17
C ILE A 18 7.11 -1.47 14.05
N GLY A 19 6.57 -1.63 12.83
CA GLY A 19 5.36 -2.41 12.59
C GLY A 19 5.51 -3.87 12.97
N MET A 20 6.65 -4.49 12.66
CA MET A 20 6.98 -5.86 13.06
C MET A 20 7.00 -6.00 14.59
N VAL A 21 7.68 -5.11 15.31
CA VAL A 21 7.72 -5.12 16.78
C VAL A 21 6.31 -5.01 17.32
N PHE A 22 5.54 -4.01 16.90
CA PHE A 22 4.17 -3.79 17.35
C PHE A 22 3.27 -5.02 17.13
N ILE A 23 3.27 -5.58 15.93
CA ILE A 23 2.44 -6.74 15.59
C ILE A 23 2.87 -8.01 16.35
N ASN A 24 4.18 -8.17 16.65
CA ASN A 24 4.64 -9.31 17.45
C ASN A 24 4.25 -9.22 18.93
N LEU A 25 4.03 -8.03 19.48
CA LEU A 25 3.53 -7.83 20.84
C LEU A 25 2.06 -8.27 21.00
N LEU A 26 1.29 -8.30 19.91
CA LEU A 26 -0.09 -8.78 19.96
C LEU A 26 -0.12 -10.28 20.27
N ASN A 27 -0.74 -10.64 21.40
CA ASN A 27 -0.81 -12.02 21.84
C ASN A 27 -2.01 -12.75 21.20
N ILE A 28 -1.73 -13.84 20.46
CA ILE A 28 -2.74 -14.71 19.86
C ILE A 28 -2.30 -16.17 19.92
N LYS A 29 -3.25 -17.07 19.70
CA LYS A 29 -2.95 -18.49 19.51
C LYS A 29 -2.00 -18.67 18.32
N LYS A 30 -0.81 -19.18 18.58
CA LYS A 30 0.19 -19.46 17.54
C LYS A 30 -0.33 -20.57 16.63
N VAL A 31 -0.35 -20.32 15.34
CA VAL A 31 -0.56 -21.33 14.31
C VAL A 31 0.83 -21.67 13.74
N ASN A 32 1.17 -22.95 13.71
CA ASN A 32 2.43 -23.38 13.11
C ASN A 32 2.32 -23.33 11.58
N ILE A 33 3.11 -22.46 10.96
CA ILE A 33 3.20 -22.36 9.50
C ILE A 33 4.37 -23.22 9.04
N PRO A 34 4.13 -24.24 8.17
CA PRO A 34 5.20 -25.12 7.70
C PRO A 34 6.32 -24.34 6.99
N LEU A 35 7.56 -24.80 7.16
CA LEU A 35 8.75 -24.16 6.56
C LEU A 35 8.63 -24.06 5.01
N SER A 36 7.93 -25.01 4.38
CA SER A 36 7.65 -24.98 2.94
C SER A 36 6.87 -23.74 2.47
N GLN A 37 6.09 -23.11 3.37
CA GLN A 37 5.32 -21.89 3.09
C GLN A 37 6.13 -20.60 3.33
N HIS A 38 7.26 -20.68 4.04
CA HIS A 38 8.08 -19.53 4.36
C HIS A 38 8.64 -18.83 3.11
N LYS A 39 8.88 -19.56 2.02
CA LYS A 39 9.28 -18.96 0.73
C LYS A 39 8.24 -17.97 0.19
N TYR A 40 6.96 -18.28 0.32
CA TYR A 40 5.88 -17.38 -0.10
C TYR A 40 5.72 -16.20 0.87
N LEU A 41 5.90 -16.41 2.18
CA LEU A 41 5.90 -15.34 3.18
C LEU A 41 7.09 -14.40 3.02
N ALA A 42 8.26 -14.93 2.67
CA ALA A 42 9.43 -14.14 2.33
C ALA A 42 9.18 -13.30 1.07
N LEU A 43 8.58 -13.91 0.03
CA LEU A 43 8.20 -13.20 -1.19
C LEU A 43 7.18 -12.10 -0.90
N VAL A 44 6.18 -12.35 -0.06
CA VAL A 44 5.21 -11.34 0.39
C VAL A 44 5.90 -10.23 1.18
N GLY A 45 6.79 -10.56 2.13
CA GLY A 45 7.56 -9.56 2.88
C GLY A 45 8.40 -8.65 1.97
N THR A 46 8.96 -9.21 0.90
CA THR A 46 9.70 -8.44 -0.11
C THR A 46 8.77 -7.61 -0.97
N LEU A 47 7.78 -8.24 -1.63
CA LEU A 47 6.94 -7.62 -2.66
C LEU A 47 5.84 -6.72 -2.10
N TRP A 48 5.49 -6.84 -0.82
CA TRP A 48 4.47 -5.98 -0.21
C TRP A 48 5.05 -4.93 0.74
N MET A 49 6.27 -5.12 1.22
CA MET A 49 6.83 -4.27 2.27
C MET A 49 8.19 -3.71 1.87
N ALA A 50 9.25 -4.52 1.87
CA ALA A 50 10.60 -4.01 1.68
C ALA A 50 10.80 -3.28 0.34
N LEU A 51 10.46 -3.90 -0.76
CA LEU A 51 10.63 -3.34 -2.10
C LEU A 51 9.71 -2.14 -2.37
N PRO A 52 8.36 -2.22 -2.21
CA PRO A 52 7.53 -1.09 -2.59
C PRO A 52 7.68 0.11 -1.66
N PHE A 53 7.97 -0.08 -0.37
CA PHE A 53 8.18 1.06 0.53
C PHE A 53 9.45 1.83 0.17
N PHE A 54 10.52 1.12 -0.20
CA PHE A 54 11.70 1.74 -0.75
C PHE A 54 11.40 2.46 -2.09
N LEU A 55 10.71 1.77 -3.01
CA LEU A 55 10.42 2.32 -4.34
C LEU A 55 9.55 3.59 -4.26
N PHE A 56 8.52 3.63 -3.39
CA PHE A 56 7.71 4.83 -3.19
C PHE A 56 8.53 5.95 -2.55
N ALA A 57 9.29 5.68 -1.49
CA ALA A 57 10.13 6.69 -0.87
C ALA A 57 11.16 7.26 -1.87
N LYS A 58 11.77 6.41 -2.70
CA LYS A 58 12.69 6.83 -3.76
C LYS A 58 12.00 7.59 -4.89
N ALA A 59 10.78 7.20 -5.24
CA ALA A 59 9.97 7.91 -6.23
C ALA A 59 9.66 9.35 -5.78
N GLU A 60 9.28 9.55 -4.52
CA GLU A 60 8.89 10.85 -3.95
C GLU A 60 10.06 11.84 -3.85
N GLU A 61 11.30 11.41 -4.09
CA GLU A 61 12.41 12.34 -4.29
C GLU A 61 12.30 13.15 -5.61
N THR A 62 11.53 12.64 -6.59
CA THR A 62 11.46 13.19 -7.94
C THR A 62 10.07 13.46 -8.46
N ILE A 63 9.04 12.90 -7.82
CA ILE A 63 7.63 13.14 -8.15
C ILE A 63 6.89 13.70 -6.94
N SER A 64 5.77 14.41 -7.20
CA SER A 64 4.91 14.90 -6.12
C SER A 64 4.19 13.76 -5.40
N SER A 65 3.88 13.95 -4.12
CA SER A 65 3.07 13.00 -3.32
C SER A 65 1.68 12.76 -3.96
N SER A 66 1.12 13.75 -4.65
CA SER A 66 -0.14 13.60 -5.40
C SER A 66 0.00 12.60 -6.54
N LEU A 67 1.11 12.64 -7.30
CA LEU A 67 1.38 11.69 -8.39
C LEU A 67 1.68 10.30 -7.82
N ALA A 68 2.49 10.21 -6.76
CA ALA A 68 2.75 8.95 -6.07
C ALA A 68 1.44 8.32 -5.54
N GLY A 69 0.57 9.13 -4.93
CA GLY A 69 -0.75 8.72 -4.46
C GLY A 69 -1.68 8.24 -5.57
N LEU A 70 -1.70 8.91 -6.74
CA LEU A 70 -2.46 8.47 -7.91
C LEU A 70 -1.96 7.11 -8.40
N ILE A 71 -0.65 6.96 -8.55
CA ILE A 71 -0.05 5.70 -9.00
C ILE A 71 -0.34 4.58 -7.99
N ASN A 72 -0.21 4.84 -6.69
CA ASN A 72 -0.61 3.90 -5.66
C ASN A 72 -2.11 3.55 -5.73
N GLY A 73 -2.95 4.53 -6.02
CA GLY A 73 -4.38 4.34 -6.28
C GLY A 73 -4.69 3.42 -7.48
N SER A 74 -3.74 3.18 -8.38
CA SER A 74 -3.88 2.19 -9.46
C SER A 74 -3.70 0.75 -9.00
N THR A 75 -3.22 0.51 -7.78
CA THR A 75 -2.94 -0.82 -7.21
C THR A 75 -4.10 -1.82 -7.37
N PRO A 76 -5.39 -1.47 -7.15
CA PRO A 76 -6.51 -2.41 -7.38
C PRO A 76 -6.59 -2.93 -8.82
N ILE A 77 -6.18 -2.12 -9.80
CA ILE A 77 -6.13 -2.53 -11.20
C ILE A 77 -5.07 -3.63 -11.38
N PHE A 78 -3.86 -3.42 -10.83
CA PHE A 78 -2.79 -4.42 -10.90
C PHE A 78 -3.11 -5.70 -10.12
N ILE A 79 -3.70 -5.59 -8.92
CA ILE A 79 -4.16 -6.77 -8.16
C ILE A 79 -5.14 -7.57 -8.99
N SER A 80 -6.13 -6.93 -9.61
CA SER A 80 -7.15 -7.57 -10.42
C SER A 80 -6.58 -8.18 -11.71
N LEU A 81 -5.70 -7.45 -12.38
CA LEU A 81 -5.06 -7.91 -13.62
C LEU A 81 -4.21 -9.16 -13.37
N ILE A 82 -3.41 -9.15 -12.31
CA ILE A 82 -2.56 -10.27 -11.90
C ILE A 82 -3.42 -11.45 -11.45
N ALA A 83 -4.50 -11.22 -10.68
CA ALA A 83 -5.46 -12.25 -10.31
C ALA A 83 -6.03 -12.93 -11.55
N TYR A 84 -6.42 -12.16 -12.57
CA TYR A 84 -6.97 -12.68 -13.82
C TYR A 84 -5.95 -13.43 -14.66
N ILE A 85 -4.77 -12.83 -14.90
CA ILE A 85 -3.77 -13.39 -15.84
C ILE A 85 -3.00 -14.54 -15.20
N VAL A 86 -2.50 -14.36 -13.98
CA VAL A 86 -1.57 -15.30 -13.33
C VAL A 86 -2.33 -16.34 -12.49
N PHE A 87 -3.28 -15.89 -11.68
CA PHE A 87 -4.01 -16.77 -10.76
C PHE A 87 -5.32 -17.31 -11.35
N LYS A 88 -5.68 -16.90 -12.60
CA LYS A 88 -6.87 -17.36 -13.33
C LYS A 88 -8.19 -17.10 -12.61
N GLU A 89 -8.24 -16.09 -11.76
CA GLU A 89 -9.48 -15.67 -11.10
C GLU A 89 -10.44 -15.03 -12.11
N LYS A 90 -11.74 -15.31 -11.99
CA LYS A 90 -12.76 -14.73 -12.86
C LYS A 90 -13.15 -13.36 -12.36
N ILE A 91 -12.95 -12.33 -13.19
CA ILE A 91 -13.39 -10.96 -12.94
C ILE A 91 -14.48 -10.60 -13.95
N SER A 92 -15.65 -10.20 -13.46
CA SER A 92 -16.76 -9.82 -14.33
C SER A 92 -16.46 -8.52 -15.08
N ASN A 93 -17.06 -8.33 -16.27
CA ASN A 93 -16.87 -7.11 -17.05
C ASN A 93 -17.33 -5.86 -16.29
N ILE A 94 -18.35 -5.99 -15.46
CA ILE A 94 -18.82 -4.91 -14.61
C ILE A 94 -17.81 -4.54 -13.54
N GLN A 95 -17.16 -5.51 -12.91
CA GLN A 95 -16.06 -5.23 -11.97
C GLN A 95 -14.90 -4.52 -12.66
N LYS A 96 -14.55 -4.92 -13.88
CA LYS A 96 -13.54 -4.21 -14.69
C LYS A 96 -13.94 -2.75 -14.95
N THR A 97 -15.21 -2.49 -15.28
CA THR A 97 -15.72 -1.13 -15.47
C THR A 97 -15.55 -0.30 -14.20
N TYR A 98 -15.94 -0.82 -13.03
CA TYR A 98 -15.81 -0.06 -11.77
C TYR A 98 -14.36 0.12 -11.32
N LEU A 99 -13.44 -0.78 -11.66
CA LEU A 99 -12.01 -0.55 -11.47
C LEU A 99 -11.52 0.64 -12.27
N ILE A 100 -11.90 0.72 -13.55
CA ILE A 100 -11.50 1.82 -14.43
C ILE A 100 -12.15 3.13 -14.00
N THR A 101 -13.46 3.14 -13.73
CA THR A 101 -14.15 4.35 -13.32
C THR A 101 -13.67 4.87 -11.96
N GLY A 102 -13.36 3.96 -11.01
CA GLY A 102 -12.76 4.35 -9.73
C GLY A 102 -11.38 4.99 -9.91
N PHE A 103 -10.55 4.45 -10.79
CA PHE A 103 -9.25 5.05 -11.11
C PHE A 103 -9.37 6.43 -11.75
N LEU A 104 -10.34 6.63 -12.67
CA LEU A 104 -10.63 7.96 -13.21
C LEU A 104 -11.07 8.94 -12.12
N GLY A 105 -11.86 8.49 -11.15
CA GLY A 105 -12.21 9.29 -9.98
C GLY A 105 -10.99 9.69 -9.16
N ILE A 106 -10.06 8.77 -8.89
CA ILE A 106 -8.79 9.08 -8.19
C ILE A 106 -7.97 10.11 -8.97
N TYR A 107 -7.91 9.97 -10.29
CA TYR A 107 -7.21 10.92 -11.14
C TYR A 107 -7.78 12.35 -10.96
N LEU A 108 -9.12 12.51 -10.98
CA LEU A 108 -9.78 13.81 -10.76
C LEU A 108 -9.53 14.36 -9.35
N VAL A 109 -9.48 13.51 -8.33
CA VAL A 109 -9.13 13.92 -6.95
C VAL A 109 -7.71 14.44 -6.87
N SER A 110 -6.75 13.77 -7.53
CA SER A 110 -5.33 14.10 -7.42
C SER A 110 -4.92 15.35 -8.21
N PHE A 111 -5.50 15.56 -9.39
CA PHE A 111 -5.04 16.60 -10.33
C PHE A 111 -6.10 17.61 -10.74
N GLY A 112 -7.38 17.32 -10.61
CA GLY A 112 -8.41 18.09 -11.27
C GLY A 112 -8.23 18.06 -12.80
N PHE A 113 -8.51 19.17 -13.49
CA PHE A 113 -8.25 19.31 -14.94
C PHE A 113 -6.95 20.06 -15.27
N ASN A 114 -6.25 20.59 -14.28
CA ASN A 114 -5.26 21.65 -14.52
C ASN A 114 -3.87 21.19 -14.93
N ASN A 115 -3.49 19.91 -14.76
CA ASN A 115 -2.13 19.44 -15.12
C ASN A 115 -2.14 18.00 -15.64
N PHE A 116 -2.48 17.84 -16.90
CA PHE A 116 -2.48 16.53 -17.58
C PHE A 116 -1.08 16.02 -17.96
N LEU A 117 -0.03 16.76 -17.74
CA LEU A 117 1.32 16.29 -18.05
C LEU A 117 1.77 15.32 -16.95
N LEU A 118 1.52 14.03 -17.18
CA LEU A 118 2.22 12.97 -16.48
C LEU A 118 3.69 13.09 -16.88
N ASP A 119 4.47 13.70 -16.00
CA ASP A 119 5.92 13.66 -16.15
C ASP A 119 6.37 12.22 -15.84
N LEU A 120 6.42 11.40 -16.89
CA LEU A 120 6.84 9.99 -16.83
C LEU A 120 8.36 9.92 -16.65
N ASN A 121 8.81 10.39 -15.50
CA ASN A 121 10.21 10.30 -15.09
C ASN A 121 10.49 8.98 -14.35
N LEU A 122 11.74 8.82 -13.92
CA LEU A 122 12.18 7.63 -13.18
C LEU A 122 11.33 7.37 -11.92
N GLY A 123 10.93 8.43 -11.18
CA GLY A 123 10.09 8.30 -9.99
C GLY A 123 8.72 7.70 -10.29
N ALA A 124 8.06 8.16 -11.36
CA ALA A 124 6.77 7.58 -11.78
C ALA A 124 6.91 6.09 -12.14
N PHE A 125 8.00 5.72 -12.82
CA PHE A 125 8.31 4.32 -13.12
C PHE A 125 8.54 3.47 -11.85
N LEU A 126 9.28 3.98 -10.87
CA LEU A 126 9.50 3.30 -9.59
C LEU A 126 8.19 3.10 -8.81
N ALA A 127 7.33 4.12 -8.77
CA ALA A 127 6.01 4.01 -8.14
C ALA A 127 5.09 2.98 -8.84
N LEU A 128 5.14 2.90 -10.18
CA LEU A 128 4.44 1.85 -10.94
C LEU A 128 4.95 0.45 -10.61
N LEU A 129 6.25 0.25 -10.53
CA LEU A 129 6.84 -1.03 -10.10
C LEU A 129 6.39 -1.42 -8.71
N ALA A 130 6.31 -0.46 -7.78
CA ALA A 130 5.79 -0.68 -6.43
C ALA A 130 4.32 -1.14 -6.46
N SER A 131 3.47 -0.50 -7.25
CA SER A 131 2.05 -0.85 -7.39
C SER A 131 1.85 -2.23 -8.04
N ILE A 132 2.66 -2.59 -9.03
CA ILE A 132 2.69 -3.93 -9.62
C ILE A 132 3.13 -4.98 -8.59
N SER A 133 4.14 -4.66 -7.79
CA SER A 133 4.64 -5.50 -6.70
C SER A 133 3.55 -5.82 -5.68
N TYR A 134 2.76 -4.82 -5.28
CA TYR A 134 1.56 -5.02 -4.46
C TYR A 134 0.55 -5.97 -5.11
N GLY A 135 0.38 -5.87 -6.42
CA GLY A 135 -0.49 -6.75 -7.18
C GLY A 135 -0.13 -8.23 -7.03
N PHE A 136 1.14 -8.58 -7.14
CA PHE A 136 1.62 -9.95 -6.90
C PHE A 136 1.46 -10.35 -5.43
N ALA A 137 1.91 -9.51 -4.51
CA ALA A 137 1.91 -9.81 -3.09
C ALA A 137 0.51 -10.10 -2.53
N ALA A 138 -0.50 -9.30 -2.92
CA ALA A 138 -1.87 -9.47 -2.47
C ALA A 138 -2.48 -10.82 -2.90
N ASN A 139 -2.20 -11.24 -4.13
CA ASN A 139 -2.67 -12.53 -4.63
C ASN A 139 -1.92 -13.72 -4.01
N ILE A 140 -0.61 -13.59 -3.76
CA ILE A 140 0.20 -14.64 -3.12
C ILE A 140 -0.22 -14.83 -1.66
N VAL A 141 -0.53 -13.74 -0.94
CA VAL A 141 -0.83 -13.81 0.49
C VAL A 141 -2.24 -14.34 0.77
N GLN A 142 -3.18 -14.17 -0.13
CA GLN A 142 -4.59 -14.56 0.06
C GLN A 142 -4.77 -16.02 0.52
N PRO A 143 -4.19 -17.05 -0.13
CA PRO A 143 -4.29 -18.43 0.36
C PRO A 143 -3.58 -18.65 1.69
N LEU A 144 -2.50 -17.92 1.98
CA LEU A 144 -1.78 -18.02 3.25
C LEU A 144 -2.62 -17.47 4.40
N ILE A 145 -3.31 -16.35 4.18
CA ILE A 145 -4.24 -15.77 5.17
C ILE A 145 -5.36 -16.75 5.48
N LYS A 146 -5.99 -17.34 4.47
CA LYS A 146 -7.08 -18.31 4.64
C LYS A 146 -6.65 -19.55 5.42
N ASN A 147 -5.43 -20.02 5.22
CA ASN A 147 -4.93 -21.24 5.86
C ASN A 147 -4.36 -21.00 7.26
N TYR A 148 -3.77 -19.85 7.54
CA TYR A 148 -3.01 -19.60 8.76
C TYR A 148 -3.49 -18.38 9.56
N GLY A 149 -4.51 -17.68 9.04
CA GLY A 149 -5.07 -16.47 9.64
C GLY A 149 -4.24 -15.22 9.39
N SER A 150 -4.93 -14.08 9.39
CA SER A 150 -4.39 -12.76 9.04
C SER A 150 -3.18 -12.37 9.89
N LEU A 151 -3.29 -12.47 11.22
CA LEU A 151 -2.24 -12.01 12.13
C LEU A 151 -0.99 -12.91 12.12
N ASN A 152 -1.15 -14.25 12.06
CA ASN A 152 -0.01 -15.16 11.99
C ASN A 152 0.77 -14.98 10.68
N THR A 153 0.05 -14.84 9.57
CA THR A 153 0.64 -14.58 8.25
C THR A 153 1.38 -13.25 8.24
N LEU A 154 0.75 -12.18 8.76
CA LEU A 154 1.38 -10.85 8.83
C LEU A 154 2.64 -10.83 9.70
N LYS A 155 2.63 -11.50 10.87
CA LYS A 155 3.81 -11.60 11.75
C LYS A 155 5.03 -12.10 11.01
N ILE A 156 4.89 -13.17 10.24
CA ILE A 156 6.03 -13.77 9.54
C ILE A 156 6.40 -12.94 8.32
N ALA A 157 5.43 -12.43 7.56
CA ALA A 157 5.69 -11.55 6.42
C ALA A 157 6.46 -10.29 6.83
N LEU A 158 6.08 -9.64 7.96
CA LEU A 158 6.79 -8.48 8.50
C LEU A 158 8.23 -8.82 8.93
N ARG A 159 8.47 -10.01 9.50
CA ARG A 159 9.83 -10.44 9.86
C ARG A 159 10.72 -10.57 8.63
N TYR A 160 10.22 -11.17 7.55
CA TYR A 160 10.96 -11.23 6.28
C TYR A 160 11.11 -9.85 5.66
N GLY A 161 10.07 -9.02 5.66
CA GLY A 161 10.15 -7.64 5.20
C GLY A 161 11.22 -6.83 5.95
N ALA A 162 11.26 -6.93 7.27
CA ALA A 162 12.28 -6.27 8.11
C ALA A 162 13.69 -6.82 7.82
N LEU A 163 13.84 -8.13 7.65
CA LEU A 163 15.12 -8.75 7.31
C LEU A 163 15.64 -8.25 5.95
N PHE A 164 14.79 -8.26 4.92
CA PHE A 164 15.20 -7.83 3.57
C PHE A 164 15.43 -6.32 3.49
N SER A 165 14.64 -5.51 4.19
CA SER A 165 14.91 -4.06 4.25
C SER A 165 16.18 -3.74 5.03
N LEU A 166 16.52 -4.52 6.08
CA LEU A 166 17.80 -4.41 6.78
C LEU A 166 18.98 -4.78 5.85
N ILE A 167 18.88 -5.86 5.09
CA ILE A 167 19.92 -6.27 4.14
C ILE A 167 20.11 -5.19 3.08
N ALA A 168 19.01 -4.59 2.57
CA ALA A 168 19.08 -3.49 1.61
C ALA A 168 19.69 -2.21 2.20
N LEU A 169 19.59 -2.01 3.50
CA LEU A 169 20.17 -0.87 4.21
C LEU A 169 21.69 -1.01 4.42
N LEU A 170 22.23 -2.23 4.52
CA LEU A 170 23.66 -2.46 4.84
C LEU A 170 24.66 -1.74 3.92
N PRO A 171 24.42 -1.57 2.60
CA PRO A 171 25.32 -0.82 1.72
C PRO A 171 25.26 0.69 1.92
N SER A 172 24.21 1.24 2.55
CA SER A 172 24.11 2.66 2.80
C SER A 172 25.07 3.06 3.93
N SER A 173 25.85 4.10 3.72
CA SER A 173 27.05 4.43 4.51
C SER A 173 26.78 5.01 5.90
N SER A 174 25.54 5.23 6.31
CA SER A 174 25.21 5.78 7.63
C SER A 174 23.86 5.29 8.15
N LEU A 175 23.87 4.53 9.24
CA LEU A 175 22.66 4.25 10.00
C LEU A 175 22.34 5.47 10.87
N VAL A 176 21.48 6.37 10.37
CA VAL A 176 20.98 7.49 11.14
C VAL A 176 19.77 7.03 11.95
N LEU A 177 19.77 7.28 13.26
CA LEU A 177 18.61 7.02 14.09
C LEU A 177 17.60 8.18 13.97
N PRO A 178 16.28 7.87 13.85
CA PRO A 178 15.26 8.92 13.81
C PRO A 178 15.33 9.82 15.04
N THR A 179 15.39 11.14 14.82
CA THR A 179 15.38 12.09 15.94
C THR A 179 13.96 12.36 16.42
N VAL A 180 13.83 12.70 17.70
CA VAL A 180 12.52 13.02 18.31
C VAL A 180 11.88 14.24 17.65
N GLU A 181 12.71 15.18 17.20
CA GLU A 181 12.26 16.47 16.69
C GLU A 181 11.70 16.38 15.27
N ILE A 182 12.23 15.50 14.41
CA ILE A 182 11.93 15.50 12.98
C ILE A 182 11.22 14.20 12.54
N SER A 183 11.86 13.05 12.74
CA SER A 183 11.45 11.82 12.07
C SER A 183 10.86 10.73 12.97
N LEU A 184 11.08 10.78 14.28
CA LEU A 184 10.62 9.73 15.19
C LEU A 184 9.09 9.59 15.19
N PHE A 185 8.36 10.70 15.33
CA PHE A 185 6.89 10.67 15.34
C PHE A 185 6.30 10.19 14.00
N PRO A 186 6.72 10.74 12.84
CA PRO A 186 6.36 10.18 11.54
C PRO A 186 6.67 8.68 11.40
N MET A 187 7.81 8.21 11.87
CA MET A 187 8.18 6.79 11.79
C MET A 187 7.31 5.91 12.68
N LEU A 188 6.94 6.36 13.89
CA LEU A 188 5.99 5.64 14.74
C LEU A 188 4.60 5.56 14.09
N LEU A 189 4.12 6.64 13.49
CA LEU A 189 2.85 6.69 12.77
C LEU A 189 2.85 5.73 11.57
N LEU A 190 3.90 5.75 10.76
CA LEU A 190 4.06 4.84 9.63
C LEU A 190 4.25 3.38 10.07
N GLY A 191 5.03 3.13 11.11
CA GLY A 191 5.30 1.79 11.60
C GLY A 191 4.09 1.17 12.28
N ILE A 192 3.54 1.81 13.32
CA ILE A 192 2.41 1.29 14.08
C ILE A 192 1.11 1.42 13.28
N GLY A 193 0.82 2.63 12.78
CA GLY A 193 -0.43 2.92 12.09
C GLY A 193 -0.52 2.20 10.74
N SER A 194 0.41 2.51 9.84
CA SER A 194 0.37 2.02 8.47
C SER A 194 0.89 0.56 8.35
N SER A 195 2.10 0.26 8.84
CA SER A 195 2.69 -1.08 8.69
C SER A 195 2.19 -2.10 9.72
N GLY A 196 1.59 -1.65 10.83
CA GLY A 196 0.97 -2.50 11.84
C GLY A 196 -0.54 -2.60 11.65
N ILE A 197 -1.28 -1.60 12.12
CA ILE A 197 -2.75 -1.63 12.23
C ILE A 197 -3.41 -1.71 10.85
N ALA A 198 -3.02 -0.85 9.90
CA ALA A 198 -3.64 -0.82 8.59
C ALA A 198 -3.39 -2.13 7.81
N PHE A 199 -2.16 -2.68 7.86
CA PHE A 199 -1.88 -3.96 7.23
C PHE A 199 -2.65 -5.11 7.86
N LEU A 200 -2.77 -5.16 9.20
CA LEU A 200 -3.58 -6.18 9.86
C LEU A 200 -5.05 -6.08 9.46
N SER A 201 -5.58 -4.87 9.39
CA SER A 201 -6.95 -4.62 8.94
C SER A 201 -7.15 -5.04 7.49
N PHE A 202 -6.18 -4.75 6.63
CA PHE A 202 -6.22 -5.14 5.22
C PHE A 202 -6.09 -6.65 5.02
N TYR A 203 -5.25 -7.34 5.82
CA TYR A 203 -5.15 -8.79 5.81
C TYR A 203 -6.46 -9.46 6.26
N LYS A 204 -7.13 -8.91 7.29
CA LYS A 204 -8.47 -9.37 7.69
C LYS A 204 -9.48 -9.15 6.56
N LEU A 205 -9.44 -8.01 5.91
CA LEU A 205 -10.33 -7.74 4.78
C LEU A 205 -10.08 -8.71 3.62
N ILE A 206 -8.82 -9.05 3.31
CA ILE A 206 -8.51 -10.09 2.32
C ILE A 206 -9.08 -11.46 2.74
N ASP A 207 -9.02 -11.77 4.02
CA ASP A 207 -9.62 -13.02 4.55
C ASP A 207 -11.11 -13.07 4.29
N ASP A 208 -11.81 -11.98 4.59
CA ASP A 208 -13.28 -11.88 4.48
C ASP A 208 -13.74 -11.83 3.03
N VAL A 209 -13.13 -10.97 2.19
CA VAL A 209 -13.65 -10.66 0.84
C VAL A 209 -12.70 -10.98 -0.31
N GLY A 210 -11.46 -11.42 -0.03
CA GLY A 210 -10.42 -11.73 -1.01
C GLY A 210 -9.64 -10.49 -1.46
N ALA A 211 -8.50 -10.71 -2.13
CA ALA A 211 -7.54 -9.66 -2.48
C ALA A 211 -8.13 -8.62 -3.46
N VAL A 212 -8.82 -9.08 -4.51
CA VAL A 212 -9.41 -8.18 -5.53
C VAL A 212 -10.45 -7.26 -4.93
N ALA A 213 -11.40 -7.78 -4.14
CA ALA A 213 -12.44 -6.95 -3.53
C ALA A 213 -11.89 -6.07 -2.40
N GLY A 214 -10.98 -6.60 -1.58
CA GLY A 214 -10.33 -5.86 -0.52
C GLY A 214 -9.52 -4.66 -1.04
N SER A 215 -8.88 -4.80 -2.21
CA SER A 215 -8.06 -3.75 -2.80
C SER A 215 -8.82 -2.45 -3.12
N ILE A 216 -10.14 -2.51 -3.33
CA ILE A 216 -10.95 -1.32 -3.60
C ILE A 216 -10.89 -0.29 -2.46
N THR A 217 -10.57 -0.70 -1.24
CA THR A 217 -10.38 0.24 -0.12
C THR A 217 -9.23 1.20 -0.33
N VAL A 218 -8.26 0.87 -1.18
CA VAL A 218 -7.16 1.78 -1.56
C VAL A 218 -7.69 3.04 -2.25
N TYR A 219 -8.84 2.96 -2.92
CA TYR A 219 -9.49 4.13 -3.54
C TYR A 219 -9.97 5.18 -2.53
N ILE A 220 -10.08 4.82 -1.26
CA ILE A 220 -10.47 5.76 -0.20
C ILE A 220 -9.29 6.67 0.21
N ILE A 221 -8.04 6.26 -0.03
CA ILE A 221 -6.84 7.00 0.40
C ILE A 221 -6.83 8.44 -0.13
N PRO A 222 -7.04 8.73 -1.43
CA PRO A 222 -7.05 10.09 -1.95
C PRO A 222 -8.15 10.97 -1.31
N ILE A 223 -9.27 10.37 -0.90
CA ILE A 223 -10.37 11.10 -0.24
C ILE A 223 -9.89 11.64 1.12
N PHE A 224 -9.24 10.80 1.90
CA PHE A 224 -8.66 11.22 3.17
C PHE A 224 -7.52 12.23 2.98
N SER A 225 -6.71 12.08 1.91
CA SER A 225 -5.67 13.06 1.59
C SER A 225 -6.26 14.47 1.38
N VAL A 226 -7.37 14.59 0.64
CA VAL A 226 -8.07 15.86 0.43
C VAL A 226 -8.66 16.40 1.74
N ILE A 227 -9.30 15.54 2.55
CA ILE A 227 -9.88 15.96 3.84
C ILE A 227 -8.78 16.48 4.78
N PHE A 228 -7.68 15.78 4.89
CA PHE A 228 -6.56 16.19 5.76
C PHE A 228 -5.82 17.41 5.21
N GLY A 229 -5.68 17.54 3.88
CA GLY A 229 -5.16 18.75 3.24
C GLY A 229 -6.00 19.98 3.59
N TYR A 230 -7.33 19.86 3.53
CA TYR A 230 -8.23 20.92 3.94
C TYR A 230 -8.13 21.29 5.43
N ILE A 231 -8.10 20.26 6.32
CA ILE A 231 -8.11 20.49 7.78
C ILE A 231 -6.75 20.99 8.30
N PHE A 232 -5.64 20.44 7.82
CA PHE A 232 -4.31 20.67 8.40
C PHE A 232 -3.44 21.61 7.59
N LEU A 233 -3.70 21.77 6.28
CA LEU A 233 -2.89 22.58 5.36
C LEU A 233 -3.67 23.75 4.76
N GLU A 234 -4.95 23.93 5.17
CA GLU A 234 -5.84 24.98 4.65
C GLU A 234 -6.01 24.95 3.11
N GLU A 235 -5.86 23.76 2.51
CA GLU A 235 -6.00 23.57 1.07
C GLU A 235 -7.48 23.55 0.67
N TYR A 236 -7.87 24.38 -0.30
CA TYR A 236 -9.25 24.42 -0.80
C TYR A 236 -9.50 23.30 -1.81
N THR A 237 -10.55 22.52 -1.58
CA THR A 237 -10.98 21.47 -2.49
C THR A 237 -11.72 22.06 -3.70
N SER A 238 -11.25 21.80 -4.91
CA SER A 238 -11.92 22.21 -6.13
C SER A 238 -13.21 21.42 -6.39
N THR A 239 -14.16 21.99 -7.12
CA THR A 239 -15.39 21.27 -7.53
C THR A 239 -15.09 19.96 -8.25
N ILE A 240 -14.01 19.92 -9.03
CA ILE A 240 -13.58 18.74 -9.78
C ILE A 240 -13.10 17.63 -8.87
N GLN A 241 -12.35 17.96 -7.82
CA GLN A 241 -11.94 17.00 -6.80
C GLN A 241 -13.16 16.41 -6.08
N MET A 242 -14.18 17.25 -5.78
CA MET A 242 -15.44 16.74 -5.20
C MET A 242 -16.17 15.76 -6.14
N VAL A 243 -16.22 16.05 -7.45
CA VAL A 243 -16.75 15.11 -8.46
C VAL A 243 -15.94 13.82 -8.48
N GLY A 244 -14.61 13.91 -8.44
CA GLY A 244 -13.72 12.74 -8.34
C GLY A 244 -14.01 11.87 -7.12
N ILE A 245 -14.16 12.47 -5.94
CA ILE A 245 -14.55 11.77 -4.70
C ILE A 245 -15.86 11.01 -4.89
N PHE A 246 -16.88 11.66 -5.47
CA PHE A 246 -18.19 11.05 -5.69
C PHE A 246 -18.11 9.84 -6.63
N ILE A 247 -17.33 9.95 -7.73
CA ILE A 247 -17.08 8.84 -8.66
C ILE A 247 -16.38 7.67 -7.95
N VAL A 248 -15.38 7.93 -7.11
CA VAL A 248 -14.66 6.91 -6.34
C VAL A 248 -15.61 6.15 -5.41
N ILE A 249 -16.42 6.87 -4.63
CA ILE A 249 -17.36 6.27 -3.67
C ILE A 249 -18.38 5.38 -4.41
N ILE A 250 -18.96 5.88 -5.50
CA ILE A 250 -19.93 5.09 -6.30
C ILE A 250 -19.26 3.85 -6.88
N SER A 251 -18.06 3.98 -7.45
CA SER A 251 -17.35 2.87 -8.06
C SER A 251 -17.01 1.79 -7.03
N ALA A 252 -16.52 2.18 -5.84
CA ALA A 252 -16.21 1.27 -4.75
C ALA A 252 -17.47 0.55 -4.23
N TYR A 253 -18.57 1.29 -4.03
CA TYR A 253 -19.84 0.72 -3.58
C TYR A 253 -20.41 -0.29 -4.58
N GLN A 254 -20.46 0.07 -5.85
CA GLN A 254 -21.00 -0.81 -6.89
C GLN A 254 -20.13 -2.04 -7.14
N PHE A 255 -18.78 -1.90 -7.02
CA PHE A 255 -17.87 -3.03 -7.10
C PHE A 255 -18.15 -4.05 -5.99
N SER A 256 -18.38 -3.58 -4.75
CA SER A 256 -18.63 -4.45 -3.60
C SER A 256 -19.98 -5.15 -3.67
N LYS A 257 -21.04 -4.48 -4.17
CA LYS A 257 -22.40 -4.98 -4.20
C LYS A 257 -22.61 -6.22 -5.12
N LYS A 258 -21.81 -6.36 -6.19
CA LYS A 258 -22.01 -7.41 -7.21
C LYS A 258 -21.29 -8.73 -6.94
N ARG A 259 -20.88 -8.98 -5.70
CA ARG A 259 -20.26 -10.25 -5.30
C ARG A 259 -21.27 -11.26 -4.72
N ASN A 260 -22.56 -10.88 -4.57
CA ASN A 260 -23.66 -11.73 -4.12
C ASN A 260 -24.42 -12.33 -5.30
#